data_d0d17ce8bf7ea74c647cef881fa48f4c
#
_entry.id   d0d17ce8bf7ea74c647cef881fa48f4c
#
_cell.length_a   1.000
_cell.length_b   1.000
_cell.length_c   1.000
_cell.angle_alpha   90.00
_cell.angle_beta   90.00
_cell.angle_gamma   90.00
#
_symmetry.space_group_name_H-M   'P 1'
#
loop_
_entity.id
_entity.type
_entity.pdbx_description
1 polymer ?
#
loop_
_entity_poly.entity_id
_entity_poly.type
_entity_poly.pdbx_seq_one_letter_code
_entity_poly.pdbx_strand_id
1 'polypeptide(L)'
;MKVIAVSHGSYSKGLVDSVQMLVGEQESLVAYGLFPEQTVATLTEKLEKEINDTPEGEEILFLTDLFHGSPFNAVVSLMRDHEFHHITGINIPLAVEVMMGRYADKSAEEICRGIME
;
A
#
# COMPACT_ATOMS: atom_id res chain seq x y z
N MET A 1 4.14 -7.80 8.35
CA MET A 1 3.16 -7.16 7.46
C MET A 1 3.87 -6.36 6.38
N LYS A 2 3.53 -6.61 5.14
CA LYS A 2 4.03 -5.86 3.98
C LYS A 2 3.06 -4.72 3.70
N VAL A 3 3.56 -3.50 3.59
CA VAL A 3 2.74 -2.33 3.23
C VAL A 3 3.18 -1.85 1.86
N ILE A 4 2.22 -1.76 0.93
CA ILE A 4 2.48 -1.40 -0.47
C ILE A 4 1.66 -0.16 -0.81
N ALA A 5 2.35 0.96 -1.05
CA ALA A 5 1.71 2.21 -1.45
C ALA A 5 1.67 2.30 -2.98
N VAL A 6 0.50 2.60 -3.53
CA VAL A 6 0.31 2.66 -4.98
C VAL A 6 -0.40 3.97 -5.33
N SER A 7 0.14 4.71 -6.29
CA SER A 7 -0.42 6.02 -6.65
C SER A 7 -0.27 6.34 -8.13
N HIS A 8 -0.89 7.43 -8.52
CA HIS A 8 -0.57 8.10 -9.79
C HIS A 8 0.83 8.71 -9.63
N GLY A 9 1.68 8.52 -10.63
CA GLY A 9 3.02 9.10 -10.65
C GLY A 9 3.85 8.79 -9.41
N SER A 10 4.61 9.75 -8.96
CA SER A 10 5.58 9.59 -7.86
C SER A 10 5.03 9.89 -6.47
N TYR A 11 3.72 10.10 -6.34
CA TYR A 11 3.14 10.47 -5.04
C TYR A 11 3.43 9.43 -3.95
N SER A 12 3.25 8.15 -4.26
CA SER A 12 3.48 7.08 -3.29
C SER A 12 4.95 7.02 -2.84
N LYS A 13 5.88 7.22 -3.76
CA LYS A 13 7.29 7.23 -3.40
C LYS A 13 7.62 8.42 -2.51
N GLY A 14 7.11 9.61 -2.83
CA GLY A 14 7.30 10.79 -1.99
C GLY A 14 6.68 10.61 -0.62
N LEU A 15 5.51 10.00 -0.55
CA LEU A 15 4.83 9.71 0.70
C LEU A 15 5.68 8.78 1.58
N VAL A 16 6.19 7.69 0.99
CA VAL A 16 7.04 6.73 1.70
C VAL A 16 8.32 7.42 2.19
N ASP A 17 8.95 8.21 1.33
CA ASP A 17 10.17 8.94 1.70
C ASP A 17 9.91 9.89 2.88
N SER A 18 8.80 10.62 2.84
CA SER A 18 8.45 11.56 3.91
C SER A 18 8.11 10.86 5.22
N VAL A 19 7.36 9.77 5.14
CA VAL A 19 6.99 8.97 6.31
C VAL A 19 8.25 8.45 7.01
N GLN A 20 9.22 7.97 6.26
CA GLN A 20 10.46 7.45 6.83
C GLN A 20 11.31 8.55 7.48
N MET A 21 11.19 9.79 7.05
CA MET A 21 11.82 10.90 7.73
C MET A 21 11.20 11.15 9.11
N LEU A 22 9.92 10.82 9.27
CA LEU A 22 9.19 11.06 10.53
C LEU A 22 9.32 9.89 11.51
N VAL A 23 9.22 8.66 11.01
CA VAL A 23 9.18 7.47 11.89
C VAL A 23 10.43 6.59 11.78
N GLY A 24 11.40 7.01 10.97
CA GLY A 24 12.61 6.24 10.75
C GLY A 24 12.46 5.28 9.56
N GLU A 25 13.59 4.72 9.13
CA GLU A 25 13.64 3.79 8.02
C GLU A 25 12.79 2.57 8.31
N GLN A 26 12.00 2.14 7.33
CA GLN A 26 11.06 1.03 7.48
C GLN A 26 11.37 -0.11 6.53
N GLU A 27 11.31 -1.34 7.03
CA GLU A 27 11.38 -2.53 6.21
C GLU A 27 9.98 -2.88 5.71
N SER A 28 9.90 -3.63 4.61
CA SER A 28 8.62 -4.09 4.05
C SER A 28 7.62 -2.96 3.81
N LEU A 29 8.13 -1.82 3.35
CA LEU A 29 7.35 -0.67 2.94
C LEU A 29 7.83 -0.28 1.55
N VAL A 30 7.00 -0.50 0.54
CA VAL A 30 7.37 -0.26 -0.85
C VAL A 30 6.36 0.65 -1.54
N ALA A 31 6.79 1.30 -2.61
CA ALA A 31 5.96 2.24 -3.36
C ALA A 31 5.98 1.91 -4.85
N TYR A 32 4.80 1.98 -5.46
CA TYR A 32 4.63 1.82 -6.91
C TYR A 32 3.84 2.99 -7.45
N GLY A 33 4.19 3.45 -8.64
CA GLY A 33 3.49 4.54 -9.31
C GLY A 33 3.03 4.13 -10.69
N LEU A 34 1.89 4.68 -11.11
CA LEU A 34 1.43 4.57 -12.49
C LEU A 34 1.81 5.86 -13.21
N PHE A 35 2.71 5.75 -14.18
CA PHE A 35 3.19 6.91 -14.94
C PHE A 35 2.48 7.00 -16.29
N PRO A 36 2.46 8.20 -16.92
CA PRO A 36 1.67 8.40 -18.15
C PRO A 36 1.97 7.42 -19.29
N GLU A 37 3.20 6.96 -19.41
CA GLU A 37 3.62 6.03 -20.46
C GLU A 37 3.32 4.55 -20.14
N GLN A 38 2.80 4.28 -18.93
CA GLN A 38 2.54 2.91 -18.49
C GLN A 38 1.05 2.58 -18.59
N THR A 39 0.75 1.28 -18.66
CA THR A 39 -0.62 0.79 -18.65
C THR A 39 -0.98 0.26 -17.27
N VAL A 40 -2.28 0.20 -16.98
CA VAL A 40 -2.79 -0.41 -15.75
C VAL A 40 -2.36 -1.88 -15.67
N ALA A 41 -2.34 -2.58 -16.82
CA ALA A 41 -1.92 -3.98 -16.86
C ALA A 41 -0.48 -4.14 -16.40
N THR A 42 0.42 -3.25 -16.82
CA THR A 42 1.82 -3.29 -16.39
C THR A 42 1.94 -3.09 -14.88
N LEU A 43 1.20 -2.13 -14.34
CA LEU A 43 1.18 -1.89 -12.89
C LEU A 43 0.66 -3.12 -12.17
N THR A 44 -0.46 -3.68 -12.62
CA THR A 44 -1.06 -4.86 -11.99
C THR A 44 -0.09 -6.03 -11.94
N GLU A 45 0.69 -6.26 -13.01
CA GLU A 45 1.71 -7.31 -13.05
C GLU A 45 2.78 -7.09 -11.97
N LYS A 46 3.24 -5.85 -11.82
CA LYS A 46 4.25 -5.52 -10.81
C LYS A 46 3.71 -5.75 -9.40
N LEU A 47 2.47 -5.37 -9.16
CA LEU A 47 1.85 -5.55 -7.84
C LEU A 47 1.65 -7.04 -7.54
N GLU A 48 1.22 -7.81 -8.52
CA GLU A 48 1.05 -9.25 -8.34
C GLU A 48 2.38 -9.93 -8.04
N LYS A 49 3.45 -9.51 -8.69
CA LYS A 49 4.78 -10.03 -8.40
C LYS A 49 5.17 -9.72 -6.96
N GLU A 50 4.88 -8.52 -6.48
CA GLU A 50 5.17 -8.13 -5.10
C GLU A 50 4.39 -9.01 -4.11
N ILE A 51 3.12 -9.30 -4.40
CA ILE A 51 2.31 -10.19 -3.58
C ILE A 51 2.93 -11.58 -3.56
N ASN A 52 3.28 -12.11 -4.73
CA ASN A 52 3.83 -13.47 -4.85
C ASN A 52 5.22 -13.60 -4.19
N ASP A 53 5.98 -12.52 -4.15
CA ASP A 53 7.29 -12.50 -3.49
C ASP A 53 7.19 -12.36 -1.97
N THR A 54 6.00 -12.03 -1.46
CA THR A 54 5.78 -11.92 -0.02
C THR A 54 5.58 -13.31 0.57
N PRO A 55 6.29 -13.65 1.66
CA PRO A 55 6.17 -14.98 2.26
C PRO A 55 4.72 -15.31 2.64
N GLU A 56 4.35 -16.58 2.44
CA GLU A 56 3.03 -17.07 2.81
C GLU A 56 2.82 -16.87 4.32
N GLY A 57 1.64 -16.40 4.67
CA GLY A 57 1.31 -16.11 6.07
C GLY A 57 1.61 -14.68 6.49
N GLU A 58 2.38 -13.91 5.69
CA GLU A 58 2.61 -12.51 5.99
C GLU A 58 1.46 -11.67 5.44
N GLU A 59 0.90 -10.83 6.29
CA GLU A 59 -0.20 -9.94 5.88
C GLU A 59 0.28 -8.88 4.90
N ILE A 60 -0.62 -8.47 4.01
CA ILE A 60 -0.37 -7.41 3.03
C ILE A 60 -1.42 -6.33 3.20
N LEU A 61 -0.98 -5.08 3.25
CA LEU A 61 -1.86 -3.92 3.28
C LEU A 61 -1.50 -2.98 2.14
N PHE A 62 -2.44 -2.76 1.23
CA PHE A 62 -2.29 -1.80 0.14
C PHE A 62 -2.81 -0.43 0.56
N LEU A 63 -2.08 0.61 0.19
CA LEU A 63 -2.48 2.00 0.38
C LEU A 63 -2.54 2.66 -0.99
N THR A 64 -3.70 3.16 -1.40
CA THR A 64 -3.85 3.84 -2.70
C THR A 64 -4.24 5.29 -2.52
N ASP A 65 -3.94 6.11 -3.52
CA ASP A 65 -4.09 7.56 -3.43
C ASP A 65 -5.51 8.06 -3.63
N LEU A 66 -6.27 7.44 -4.52
CA LEU A 66 -7.56 7.96 -4.95
C LEU A 66 -8.58 6.86 -5.16
N PHE A 67 -9.76 7.02 -4.57
CA PHE A 67 -10.87 6.08 -4.73
C PHE A 67 -11.32 6.04 -6.19
N HIS A 68 -11.46 4.83 -6.74
CA HIS A 68 -11.81 4.57 -8.14
C HIS A 68 -10.81 5.08 -9.18
N GLY A 69 -9.61 5.46 -8.80
CA GLY A 69 -8.54 5.75 -9.75
C GLY A 69 -7.94 4.46 -10.32
N SER A 70 -7.11 4.60 -11.35
CA SER A 70 -6.46 3.44 -11.98
C SER A 70 -5.59 2.62 -11.01
N PRO A 71 -4.78 3.23 -10.12
CA PRO A 71 -4.08 2.46 -9.10
C PRO A 71 -5.03 1.68 -8.18
N PHE A 72 -6.14 2.33 -7.76
CA PHE A 72 -7.19 1.67 -6.97
C PHE A 72 -7.75 0.45 -7.71
N ASN A 73 -8.09 0.63 -8.97
CA ASN A 73 -8.67 -0.44 -9.78
C ASN A 73 -7.69 -1.61 -10.00
N ALA A 74 -6.40 -1.30 -10.15
CA ALA A 74 -5.38 -2.34 -10.28
C ALA A 74 -5.33 -3.20 -9.01
N VAL A 75 -5.34 -2.57 -7.84
CA VAL A 75 -5.34 -3.28 -6.56
C VAL A 75 -6.61 -4.12 -6.41
N VAL A 76 -7.78 -3.53 -6.67
CA VAL A 76 -9.06 -4.24 -6.54
C VAL A 76 -9.12 -5.47 -7.45
N SER A 77 -8.56 -5.38 -8.66
CA SER A 77 -8.57 -6.53 -9.59
C SER A 77 -7.81 -7.73 -9.03
N LEU A 78 -6.83 -7.51 -8.16
CA LEU A 78 -6.04 -8.59 -7.56
C LEU A 78 -6.75 -9.27 -6.39
N MET A 79 -7.82 -8.68 -5.85
CA MET A 79 -8.58 -9.27 -4.75
C MET A 79 -9.28 -10.57 -5.13
N ARG A 80 -9.45 -10.82 -6.44
CA ARG A 80 -10.06 -12.07 -6.92
C ARG A 80 -9.23 -13.29 -6.56
N ASP A 81 -7.90 -13.18 -6.66
CA ASP A 81 -7.00 -14.31 -6.50
C ASP A 81 -6.07 -14.21 -5.29
N HIS A 82 -6.13 -13.09 -4.56
CA HIS A 82 -5.22 -12.83 -3.43
C HIS A 82 -5.98 -12.25 -2.25
N GLU A 83 -5.51 -12.54 -1.05
CA GLU A 83 -6.05 -11.97 0.19
C GLU A 83 -5.16 -10.86 0.69
N PHE A 84 -5.75 -9.69 0.93
CA PHE A 84 -5.03 -8.55 1.51
C PHE A 84 -6.05 -7.50 1.98
N HIS A 85 -5.55 -6.50 2.71
CA HIS A 85 -6.35 -5.35 3.10
C HIS A 85 -5.97 -4.15 2.23
N HIS A 86 -6.89 -3.20 2.10
CA HIS A 86 -6.73 -2.06 1.20
C HIS A 86 -7.38 -0.81 1.81
N ILE A 87 -6.60 0.26 1.89
CA ILE A 87 -7.08 1.58 2.33
C ILE A 87 -6.79 2.58 1.20
N THR A 88 -7.75 3.43 0.89
CA THR A 88 -7.59 4.45 -0.15
C THR A 88 -7.69 5.87 0.45
N GLY A 89 -7.21 6.86 -0.29
CA GLY A 89 -7.20 8.25 0.17
C GLY A 89 -6.04 8.52 1.12
N ILE A 90 -4.87 8.00 0.82
CA ILE A 90 -3.72 8.06 1.71
C ILE A 90 -3.09 9.45 1.77
N ASN A 91 -2.59 9.78 2.96
CA ASN A 91 -1.82 10.98 3.21
C ASN A 91 -0.78 10.67 4.30
N ILE A 92 0.03 11.65 4.65
CA ILE A 92 1.09 11.45 5.65
C ILE A 92 0.52 11.03 7.00
N PRO A 93 -0.49 11.68 7.58
CA PRO A 93 -1.03 11.25 8.87
C PRO A 93 -1.53 9.82 8.86
N LEU A 94 -2.23 9.39 7.81
CA LEU A 94 -2.74 8.03 7.69
C LEU A 94 -1.59 7.03 7.60
N ALA A 95 -0.59 7.33 6.79
CA ALA A 95 0.55 6.43 6.62
C ALA A 95 1.37 6.29 7.91
N VAL A 96 1.53 7.38 8.66
CA VAL A 96 2.18 7.34 9.98
C VAL A 96 1.39 6.44 10.93
N GLU A 97 0.06 6.56 10.94
CA GLU A 97 -0.81 5.72 11.76
C GLU A 97 -0.63 4.24 11.42
N VAL A 98 -0.54 3.91 10.13
CA VAL A 98 -0.29 2.54 9.70
C VAL A 98 1.05 2.03 10.22
N MET A 99 2.11 2.82 10.09
CA MET A 99 3.44 2.42 10.55
C MET A 99 3.49 2.23 12.07
N MET A 100 2.85 3.13 12.82
CA MET A 100 2.78 3.01 14.29
C MET A 100 1.97 1.79 14.70
N GLY A 101 0.89 1.48 13.99
CA GLY A 101 0.12 0.27 14.23
C GLY A 101 0.94 -0.98 13.99
N ARG A 102 1.70 -1.01 12.91
CA ARG A 102 2.59 -2.12 12.59
C ARG A 102 3.68 -2.27 13.67
N TYR A 103 4.25 -1.17 14.10
CA TYR A 103 5.25 -1.17 15.17
C TYR A 103 4.70 -1.74 16.47
N ALA A 104 3.41 -1.51 16.74
CA ALA A 104 2.72 -2.04 17.91
C ALA A 104 2.19 -3.47 17.73
N ASP A 105 2.61 -4.15 16.66
CA ASP A 105 2.22 -5.52 16.31
C ASP A 105 0.72 -5.71 16.09
N LYS A 106 0.04 -4.66 15.65
CA LYS A 106 -1.37 -4.77 15.29
C LYS A 106 -1.52 -5.50 13.96
N SER A 107 -2.60 -6.25 13.81
CA SER A 107 -2.94 -6.90 12.54
C SER A 107 -3.42 -5.86 11.52
N ALA A 108 -3.42 -6.22 10.24
CA ALA A 108 -3.95 -5.34 9.20
C ALA A 108 -5.41 -4.98 9.48
N GLU A 109 -6.21 -5.94 9.95
CA GLU A 109 -7.61 -5.70 10.30
C GLU A 109 -7.73 -4.66 11.42
N GLU A 110 -6.92 -4.79 12.47
CA GLU A 110 -6.95 -3.86 13.59
C GLU A 110 -6.55 -2.44 13.15
N ILE A 111 -5.53 -2.34 12.30
CA ILE A 111 -5.07 -1.04 11.77
C ILE A 111 -6.18 -0.41 10.95
N CYS A 112 -6.78 -1.14 10.03
CA CYS A 112 -7.86 -0.64 9.18
C CYS A 112 -9.07 -0.19 10.00
N ARG A 113 -9.44 -0.98 11.00
CA ARG A 113 -10.58 -0.67 11.87
C ARG A 113 -10.31 0.62 12.66
N GLY A 114 -9.11 0.79 13.19
CA GLY A 114 -8.74 1.97 13.95
C GLY A 114 -8.76 3.25 13.11
N ILE A 115 -8.35 3.17 11.86
CA ILE A 115 -8.35 4.32 10.94
C ILE A 115 -9.77 4.75 10.60
N MET A 116 -10.69 3.79 10.47
CA MET A 116 -12.08 4.09 10.10
C MET A 116 -12.91 4.64 11.26
N GLU A 117 -12.43 4.55 12.46
CA GLU A 117 -13.06 5.13 13.64
C GLU A 117 -12.59 6.56 13.87
#